data_43394e079e8367526bfc232fc9b1ba86
#
_entry.id   43394e079e8367526bfc232fc9b1ba86
#
_cell.length_a   1.000
_cell.length_b   1.000
_cell.length_c   1.000
_cell.angle_alpha   90.00
_cell.angle_beta   90.00
_cell.angle_gamma   90.00
#
_symmetry.space_group_name_H-M   'P 1'
#
loop_
_entity.id
_entity.type
_entity.pdbx_description
1 polymer ?
#
loop_
_entity_poly.entity_id
_entity_poly.type
_entity_poly.pdbx_seq_one_letter_code
_entity_poly.pdbx_strand_id
1 'polypeptide(L)'
;SVGQRAMSTIRQVFDAQKSVLYSLYQRELRQDPTLEGKVTLELVIEPDGSVSACQVVGSELGNPGLEQRIAMRVRMFNFGSAQVETRKVQFPIEFLPG
;
A
#
# COMPACT_ATOMS: atom_id res chain seq x y z
N SER A 1 23.09 2.91 -17.69
CA SER A 1 21.72 2.43 -17.58
C SER A 1 21.13 2.80 -16.22
N VAL A 2 19.84 3.03 -16.20
CA VAL A 2 19.10 3.42 -15.01
C VAL A 2 18.53 2.16 -14.36
N GLY A 3 18.70 2.01 -13.05
CA GLY A 3 18.18 0.86 -12.34
C GLY A 3 16.74 1.06 -11.89
N GLN A 4 16.23 0.08 -11.14
CA GLN A 4 14.91 0.14 -10.52
C GLN A 4 15.02 0.56 -9.06
N ARG A 5 13.97 1.19 -8.56
CA ARG A 5 13.85 1.51 -7.13
C ARG A 5 13.92 0.21 -6.34
N ALA A 6 14.75 0.20 -5.30
CA ALA A 6 14.96 -1.02 -4.50
C ALA A 6 13.73 -1.37 -3.66
N MET A 7 13.44 -2.66 -3.51
CA MET A 7 12.33 -3.11 -2.66
C MET A 7 12.51 -2.69 -1.21
N SER A 8 13.74 -2.63 -0.72
CA SER A 8 14.00 -2.17 0.64
C SER A 8 13.53 -0.72 0.86
N THR A 9 13.75 0.14 -0.13
CA THR A 9 13.29 1.52 -0.09
C THR A 9 11.76 1.58 -0.10
N ILE A 10 11.13 0.77 -0.94
CA ILE A 10 9.68 0.69 -1.02
C ILE A 10 9.11 0.24 0.32
N ARG A 11 9.69 -0.80 0.92
CA ARG A 11 9.25 -1.31 2.21
C ARG A 11 9.39 -0.27 3.32
N GLN A 12 10.47 0.51 3.31
CA GLN A 12 10.67 1.57 4.30
C GLN A 12 9.54 2.59 4.28
N VAL A 13 9.07 2.97 3.10
CA VAL A 13 7.98 3.95 2.98
C VAL A 13 6.68 3.34 3.51
N PHE A 14 6.38 2.08 3.17
CA PHE A 14 5.21 1.42 3.72
C PHE A 14 5.28 1.30 5.25
N ASP A 15 6.46 0.97 5.78
CA ASP A 15 6.64 0.90 7.23
C ASP A 15 6.42 2.26 7.90
N ALA A 16 6.92 3.33 7.28
CA ALA A 16 6.73 4.69 7.80
C ALA A 16 5.27 5.13 7.78
N GLN A 17 4.47 4.60 6.85
CA GLN A 17 3.06 4.94 6.69
C GLN A 17 2.12 3.89 7.29
N LYS A 18 2.67 2.92 7.99
CA LYS A 18 1.88 1.78 8.51
C LYS A 18 0.77 2.23 9.44
N SER A 19 1.04 3.22 10.30
CA SER A 19 0.03 3.70 11.25
C SER A 19 -1.18 4.31 10.55
N VAL A 20 -0.97 4.97 9.42
CA VAL A 20 -2.05 5.57 8.64
C VAL A 20 -2.96 4.48 8.08
N LEU A 21 -2.36 3.44 7.49
CA LEU A 21 -3.11 2.33 6.92
C LEU A 21 -3.84 1.54 8.01
N TYR A 22 -3.17 1.30 9.13
CA TYR A 22 -3.80 0.60 10.26
C TYR A 22 -4.94 1.40 10.87
N SER A 23 -4.88 2.73 10.86
CA SER A 23 -5.99 3.55 11.34
C SER A 23 -7.26 3.34 10.52
N LEU A 24 -7.12 3.19 9.20
CA LEU A 24 -8.25 2.89 8.34
C LEU A 24 -8.85 1.52 8.68
N TYR A 25 -7.98 0.54 8.88
CA TYR A 25 -8.39 -0.81 9.23
C TYR A 25 -9.08 -0.84 10.60
N GLN A 26 -8.49 -0.20 11.61
CA GLN A 26 -9.04 -0.21 12.97
C GLN A 26 -10.41 0.44 13.05
N ARG A 27 -10.66 1.44 12.23
CA ARG A 27 -11.98 2.08 12.16
C ARG A 27 -13.05 1.07 11.72
N GLU A 28 -12.74 0.26 10.72
CA GLU A 28 -13.67 -0.76 10.24
C GLU A 28 -13.77 -1.94 11.21
N LEU A 29 -12.69 -2.22 11.94
CA LEU A 29 -12.65 -3.31 12.91
C LEU A 29 -13.69 -3.12 14.03
N ARG A 30 -14.05 -1.87 14.35
CA ARG A 30 -15.08 -1.57 15.33
C ARG A 30 -16.45 -2.08 14.89
N GLN A 31 -16.70 -2.14 13.59
CA GLN A 31 -17.97 -2.61 13.04
C GLN A 31 -17.96 -4.09 12.76
N ASP A 32 -16.79 -4.63 12.44
CA ASP A 32 -16.61 -6.05 12.18
C ASP A 32 -15.34 -6.53 12.89
N PRO A 33 -15.46 -7.02 14.15
CA PRO A 33 -14.29 -7.46 14.92
C PRO A 33 -13.56 -8.66 14.34
N THR A 34 -14.17 -9.36 13.39
CA THR A 34 -13.56 -10.54 12.74
C THR A 34 -12.72 -10.18 11.53
N LEU A 35 -12.69 -8.90 11.19
CA LEU A 35 -12.00 -8.42 9.99
C LEU A 35 -10.49 -8.60 10.15
N GLU A 36 -9.89 -9.40 9.27
CA GLU A 36 -8.44 -9.60 9.24
C GLU A 36 -8.04 -10.22 7.92
N GLY A 37 -6.77 -10.09 7.57
CA GLY A 37 -6.24 -10.75 6.39
C GLY A 37 -5.23 -9.92 5.65
N LYS A 38 -4.74 -10.50 4.58
CA LYS A 38 -3.73 -9.90 3.72
C LYS A 38 -4.37 -9.18 2.54
N VAL A 39 -3.88 -7.98 2.26
CA VAL A 39 -4.25 -7.21 1.07
C VAL A 39 -3.02 -7.05 0.21
N THR A 40 -3.08 -7.46 -1.04
CA THR A 40 -2.00 -7.27 -1.99
C THR A 40 -2.34 -6.11 -2.90
N LEU A 41 -1.48 -5.11 -2.90
CA LEU A 41 -1.62 -3.93 -3.76
C LEU A 41 -0.66 -4.04 -4.93
N GLU A 42 -1.13 -3.60 -6.09
CA GLU A 42 -0.25 -3.38 -7.24
C GLU A 42 -0.18 -1.89 -7.49
N LEU A 43 1.03 -1.34 -7.46
CA LEU A 43 1.21 0.09 -7.65
C LEU A 43 2.31 0.37 -8.65
N VAL A 44 2.20 1.52 -9.29
CA VAL A 44 3.21 2.01 -10.24
C VAL A 44 3.86 3.23 -9.62
N ILE A 45 5.18 3.15 -9.40
CA ILE A 45 5.96 4.22 -8.79
C ILE A 45 6.79 4.89 -9.87
N GLU A 46 6.60 6.19 -10.02
CA GLU A 46 7.31 6.99 -11.01
C GLU A 46 8.68 7.45 -10.48
N PRO A 47 9.59 7.87 -11.37
CA PRO A 47 10.90 8.35 -10.93
C PRO A 47 10.86 9.50 -9.93
N ASP A 48 9.84 10.36 -10.01
CA ASP A 48 9.69 11.46 -9.05
C ASP A 48 9.16 11.02 -7.70
N GLY A 49 8.88 9.73 -7.53
CA GLY A 49 8.39 9.16 -6.28
C GLY A 49 6.88 9.12 -6.16
N SER A 50 6.15 9.70 -7.10
CA SER A 50 4.70 9.65 -7.09
C SER A 50 4.19 8.26 -7.47
N VAL A 51 2.97 7.95 -7.01
CA VAL A 51 2.28 6.72 -7.37
C VAL A 51 1.26 7.07 -8.45
N SER A 52 1.50 6.61 -9.67
CA SER A 52 0.64 6.93 -10.80
C SER A 52 -0.57 6.00 -10.90
N ALA A 53 -0.50 4.83 -10.26
CA ALA A 53 -1.62 3.89 -10.21
C ALA A 53 -1.48 3.01 -8.98
N CYS A 54 -2.61 2.65 -8.38
CA CYS A 54 -2.63 1.71 -7.26
C CYS A 54 -3.98 1.01 -7.25
N GLN A 55 -3.95 -0.31 -7.19
CA GLN A 55 -5.17 -1.10 -7.13
C GLN A 55 -4.96 -2.34 -6.27
N VAL A 56 -6.05 -2.84 -5.70
CA VAL A 56 -6.04 -4.10 -4.96
C VAL A 56 -6.14 -5.24 -5.96
N VAL A 57 -5.15 -6.12 -5.97
CA VAL A 57 -5.14 -7.30 -6.85
C VAL A 57 -5.48 -8.58 -6.10
N GLY A 58 -5.51 -8.52 -4.78
CA GLY A 58 -5.93 -9.64 -3.94
C GLY A 58 -6.24 -9.14 -2.55
N SER A 59 -7.27 -9.71 -1.92
CA SER A 59 -7.64 -9.31 -0.56
C SER A 59 -8.37 -10.43 0.14
N GLU A 60 -8.02 -10.62 1.41
CA GLU A 60 -8.70 -11.55 2.31
C GLU A 60 -9.70 -10.83 3.21
N LEU A 61 -9.80 -9.49 3.11
CA LEU A 61 -10.65 -8.72 4.01
C LEU A 61 -12.14 -8.83 3.67
N GLY A 62 -12.48 -8.98 2.40
CA GLY A 62 -13.87 -9.04 1.98
C GLY A 62 -14.64 -7.75 2.26
N ASN A 63 -13.96 -6.61 2.25
CA ASN A 63 -14.55 -5.31 2.51
C ASN A 63 -14.10 -4.33 1.41
N PRO A 64 -14.85 -4.26 0.30
CA PRO A 64 -14.44 -3.45 -0.85
C PRO A 64 -14.25 -1.96 -0.53
N GLY A 65 -15.08 -1.41 0.37
CA GLY A 65 -14.96 -0.01 0.76
C GLY A 65 -13.64 0.28 1.45
N LEU A 66 -13.23 -0.58 2.38
CA LEU A 66 -11.95 -0.45 3.07
C LEU A 66 -10.79 -0.65 2.10
N GLU A 67 -10.88 -1.67 1.26
CA GLU A 67 -9.84 -1.96 0.26
C GLU A 67 -9.60 -0.76 -0.64
N GLN A 68 -10.66 -0.11 -1.07
CA GLN A 68 -10.54 1.06 -1.93
C GLN A 68 -9.92 2.25 -1.19
N ARG A 69 -10.29 2.46 0.07
CA ARG A 69 -9.68 3.54 0.87
C ARG A 69 -8.19 3.30 1.10
N ILE A 70 -7.79 2.04 1.30
CA ILE A 70 -6.37 1.69 1.43
C ILE A 70 -5.63 2.02 0.13
N ALA A 71 -6.16 1.58 -1.01
CA ALA A 71 -5.53 1.86 -2.30
C ALA A 71 -5.42 3.35 -2.58
N MET A 72 -6.46 4.12 -2.27
CA MET A 72 -6.45 5.57 -2.44
C MET A 72 -5.42 6.25 -1.55
N ARG A 73 -5.24 5.76 -0.34
CA ARG A 73 -4.23 6.32 0.56
C ARG A 73 -2.83 6.03 0.07
N VAL A 74 -2.57 4.82 -0.39
CA VAL A 74 -1.27 4.43 -0.94
C VAL A 74 -0.98 5.25 -2.21
N ARG A 75 -2.00 5.58 -2.98
CA ARG A 75 -1.86 6.43 -4.15
C ARG A 75 -1.30 7.81 -3.80
N MET A 76 -1.47 8.24 -2.57
CA MET A 76 -0.97 9.54 -2.08
C MET A 76 0.43 9.46 -1.48
N PHE A 77 1.03 8.28 -1.42
CA PHE A 77 2.39 8.11 -0.92
C PHE A 77 3.38 8.79 -1.86
N ASN A 78 4.51 9.22 -1.29
CA ASN A 78 5.63 9.71 -2.08
C ASN A 78 6.89 8.94 -1.67
N PHE A 79 7.51 8.32 -2.64
CA PHE A 79 8.68 7.47 -2.43
C PHE A 79 9.99 8.23 -2.61
N GLY A 80 9.91 9.55 -2.87
CA GLY A 80 11.08 10.36 -3.09
C GLY A 80 11.59 10.27 -4.53
N SER A 81 12.08 11.37 -5.04
CA SER A 81 12.66 11.43 -6.38
C SER A 81 13.98 10.66 -6.42
N ALA A 82 14.20 9.90 -7.47
CA ALA A 82 15.41 9.13 -7.66
C ALA A 82 15.65 8.92 -9.15
N GLN A 83 16.91 8.65 -9.50
CA GLN A 83 17.25 8.34 -10.89
C GLN A 83 17.03 6.85 -11.13
N VAL A 84 15.77 6.47 -11.26
CA VAL A 84 15.34 5.09 -11.45
C VAL A 84 14.26 5.03 -12.50
N GLU A 85 13.98 3.84 -12.98
CA GLU A 85 12.89 3.62 -13.92
C GLU A 85 11.56 3.59 -13.20
N THR A 86 10.47 3.88 -13.91
CA THR A 86 9.13 3.59 -13.44
C THR A 86 9.05 2.12 -13.06
N ARG A 87 8.48 1.84 -11.89
CA ARG A 87 8.40 0.46 -11.42
C ARG A 87 6.98 0.07 -11.05
N LYS A 88 6.53 -1.03 -11.62
CA LYS A 88 5.29 -1.68 -11.21
C LYS A 88 5.63 -2.77 -10.19
N VAL A 89 5.00 -2.73 -9.04
CA VAL A 89 5.32 -3.65 -7.95
C VAL A 89 4.05 -4.09 -7.25
N GLN A 90 4.06 -5.34 -6.78
CA GLN A 90 3.01 -5.85 -5.89
C GLN A 90 3.55 -5.85 -4.47
N PHE A 91 2.75 -5.35 -3.54
CA PHE A 91 3.14 -5.26 -2.14
C PHE A 91 2.03 -5.79 -1.25
N PRO A 92 2.31 -6.82 -0.43
CA PRO A 92 1.31 -7.36 0.49
C PRO A 92 1.34 -6.62 1.82
N ILE A 93 0.16 -6.38 2.39
CA ILE A 93 0.02 -5.81 3.73
C ILE A 93 -0.86 -6.75 4.54
N GLU A 94 -0.38 -7.15 5.71
CA GLU A 94 -1.15 -7.96 6.63
C GLU A 94 -1.86 -7.09 7.64
N PHE A 95 -3.17 -7.24 7.73
CA PHE A 95 -3.99 -6.54 8.72
C PHE A 95 -4.49 -7.55 9.75
N LEU A 96 -4.02 -7.40 10.97
CA LEU A 96 -4.37 -8.29 12.08
C LEU A 96 -4.86 -7.45 13.26
N PRO A 97 -5.92 -7.90 13.96
CA PRO A 97 -6.36 -7.26 15.20
C PRO A 97 -5.27 -7.40 16.24
N GLY A 98 -4.96 -6.31 16.95
CA GLY A 98 -3.86 -6.46 17.88
C GLY A 98 -3.81 -5.48 18.97
#